data_281be5fbe5b918cf1defa9062f81b7ee
#
_entry.id   281be5fbe5b918cf1defa9062f81b7ee
#
_cell.length_a   1.000
_cell.length_b   1.000
_cell.length_c   1.000
_cell.angle_alpha   90.00
_cell.angle_beta   90.00
_cell.angle_gamma   90.00
#
_symmetry.space_group_name_H-M   'P 1'
#
loop_
_entity.id
_entity.type
_entity.pdbx_description
1 polymer ?
#
loop_
_entity_poly.entity_id
_entity_poly.type
_entity_poly.pdbx_seq_one_letter_code
_entity_poly.pdbx_strand_id
1 'polypeptide(L)' 'YEAMLERDWDRLRMLLHPYLHWTTADGTRFRGRTKVMELLQTAPPPAAPIAVELRDGQIYRWQEPP' A
#
# COMPACT_ATOMS: atom_id res chain seq x y z
N TYR A 1 -3.76 -4.49 5.76
CA TYR A 1 -4.50 -5.17 4.69
C TYR A 1 -6.01 -5.08 4.87
N GLU A 2 -6.51 -5.27 6.10
CA GLU A 2 -7.94 -5.14 6.38
C GLU A 2 -8.48 -3.74 6.04
N ALA A 3 -7.73 -2.70 6.38
CA ALA A 3 -8.13 -1.33 6.07
C ALA A 3 -8.29 -1.10 4.56
N MET A 4 -7.49 -1.77 3.75
CA MET A 4 -7.61 -1.72 2.29
C MET A 4 -8.88 -2.39 1.81
N LEU A 5 -9.20 -3.58 2.37
CA LEU A 5 -10.40 -4.32 2.01
C LEU A 5 -11.67 -3.58 2.43
N GLU A 6 -11.64 -2.92 3.59
CA GLU A 6 -12.76 -2.15 4.11
C GLU A 6 -12.87 -0.75 3.50
N ARG A 7 -11.86 -0.34 2.73
CA ARG A 7 -11.74 0.99 2.12
C ARG A 7 -11.79 2.09 3.17
N ASP A 8 -11.19 1.85 4.31
CA ASP A 8 -11.06 2.81 5.40
C ASP A 8 -9.82 3.67 5.15
N TRP A 9 -9.99 4.73 4.36
CA TRP A 9 -8.88 5.55 3.88
C TRP A 9 -8.16 6.31 4.98
N ASP A 10 -8.88 6.80 5.98
CA ASP A 10 -8.27 7.53 7.09
C ASP A 10 -7.36 6.60 7.91
N ARG A 11 -7.85 5.40 8.22
CA ARG A 11 -7.07 4.40 8.94
C ARG A 11 -5.88 3.95 8.12
N LEU A 12 -6.08 3.69 6.83
CA LEU A 12 -5.03 3.25 5.93
C LEU A 12 -3.93 4.30 5.83
N ARG A 13 -4.29 5.58 5.74
CA ARG A 13 -3.31 6.67 5.66
C ARG A 13 -2.38 6.66 6.86
N MET A 14 -2.88 6.35 8.05
CA MET A 14 -2.07 6.27 9.26
C MET A 14 -1.18 5.04 9.29
N LEU A 15 -1.54 3.97 8.59
CA LEU A 15 -0.77 2.74 8.53
C LEU A 15 0.33 2.77 7.47
N LEU A 16 0.28 3.70 6.52
CA LEU A 16 1.26 3.82 5.45
C LEU A 16 2.33 4.83 5.82
N HIS A 17 3.60 4.45 5.65
CA HIS A 17 4.72 5.35 5.87
C HIS A 17 4.72 6.45 4.81
N PRO A 18 5.04 7.72 5.15
CA PRO A 18 5.06 8.82 4.17
C PRO A 18 5.97 8.58 2.98
N TYR A 19 7.02 7.78 3.15
CA TYR A 19 8.01 7.48 2.10
C TYR A 19 7.94 6.03 1.65
N LEU A 20 6.78 5.40 1.74
CA LEU A 20 6.67 3.99 1.40
C LEU A 20 6.98 3.71 -0.08
N HIS A 21 7.39 2.47 -0.34
CA HIS A 21 7.63 1.94 -1.68
C HIS A 21 6.57 0.87 -1.96
N TRP A 22 5.85 1.02 -3.06
CA TRP A 22 4.79 0.11 -3.45
C TRP A 22 5.08 -0.45 -4.83
N THR A 23 5.14 -1.77 -4.97
CA THR A 23 5.34 -2.43 -6.27
C THR A 23 4.06 -3.18 -6.63
N THR A 24 3.50 -2.87 -7.80
CA THR A 24 2.29 -3.53 -8.29
C THR A 24 2.61 -4.86 -8.94
N ALA A 25 1.56 -5.62 -9.28
CA ALA A 25 1.70 -6.95 -9.87
C ALA A 25 2.48 -6.95 -11.19
N ASP A 26 2.40 -5.88 -11.97
CA ASP A 26 3.12 -5.73 -13.24
C ASP A 26 4.54 -5.19 -13.08
N GLY A 27 4.99 -4.97 -11.84
CA GLY A 27 6.32 -4.45 -11.56
C GLY A 27 6.44 -2.94 -11.53
N THR A 28 5.34 -2.21 -11.71
CA THR A 28 5.34 -0.76 -11.59
C THR A 28 5.59 -0.35 -10.14
N ARG A 29 6.43 0.66 -9.93
CA ARG A 29 6.79 1.13 -8.59
C ARG A 29 6.19 2.50 -8.32
N PHE A 30 5.56 2.62 -7.17
CA PHE A 30 5.05 3.90 -6.67
C PHE A 30 5.80 4.26 -5.40
N ARG A 31 6.12 5.54 -5.23
CA ARG A 31 6.81 6.05 -4.04
C ARG A 31 5.97 7.13 -3.39
N GLY A 32 5.89 7.06 -2.06
CA GLY A 32 5.18 8.04 -1.28
C GLY A 32 3.73 7.66 -1.03
N ARG A 33 3.25 8.03 0.18
CA ARG A 33 1.91 7.68 0.65
C ARG A 33 0.81 8.26 -0.22
N THR A 34 0.96 9.50 -0.67
CA THR A 34 -0.08 10.19 -1.44
C THR A 34 -0.38 9.47 -2.74
N LYS A 35 0.66 9.09 -3.50
CA LYS A 35 0.48 8.38 -4.77
C LYS A 35 -0.12 7.00 -4.57
N VAL A 36 0.31 6.29 -3.54
CA VAL A 36 -0.23 4.97 -3.24
C VAL A 36 -1.70 5.07 -2.82
N MET A 37 -2.07 6.08 -2.03
CA MET A 37 -3.46 6.30 -1.66
C MET A 37 -4.34 6.56 -2.88
N GLU A 38 -3.86 7.36 -3.83
CA GLU A 38 -4.59 7.60 -5.08
C GLU A 38 -4.79 6.29 -5.86
N LEU A 39 -3.75 5.48 -5.96
CA LEU A 39 -3.83 4.18 -6.63
C LEU A 39 -4.89 3.29 -5.97
N LEU A 40 -4.85 3.18 -4.65
CA LEU A 40 -5.77 2.31 -3.91
C LEU A 40 -7.22 2.77 -3.96
N GLN A 41 -7.45 4.08 -4.08
CA GLN A 41 -8.79 4.63 -4.18
C GLN A 41 -9.42 4.40 -5.56
N THR A 42 -8.60 4.28 -6.59
CA THR A 42 -9.08 4.14 -7.98
C THR A 42 -9.02 2.70 -8.49
N ALA A 43 -8.37 1.81 -7.78
CA ALA A 43 -8.21 0.40 -8.17
C ALA A 43 -8.98 -0.51 -7.22
N PRO A 44 -9.34 -1.75 -7.65
CA PRO A 44 -9.89 -2.74 -6.72
C PRO A 44 -8.84 -3.08 -5.64
N PRO A 45 -9.29 -3.61 -4.47
CA PRO A 45 -8.36 -3.99 -3.41
C PRO A 45 -7.32 -4.97 -3.92
N PRO A 46 -6.04 -4.81 -3.54
CA PRO A 46 -4.99 -5.74 -3.98
C PRO A 46 -5.13 -7.09 -3.31
N ALA A 47 -4.51 -8.11 -3.90
CA ALA A 47 -4.35 -9.40 -3.24
C ALA A 47 -3.37 -9.26 -2.07
N ALA A 48 -3.33 -10.27 -1.20
CA ALA A 48 -2.36 -10.28 -0.10
C ALA A 48 -0.94 -10.15 -0.65
N PRO A 49 -0.08 -9.34 0.01
CA PRO A 49 1.26 -9.08 -0.52
C PRO A 49 2.17 -10.29 -0.38
N ILE A 50 3.16 -10.40 -1.29
CA ILE A 50 4.20 -11.41 -1.18
C ILE A 50 5.36 -10.93 -0.31
N ALA A 51 5.50 -9.63 -0.11
CA ALA A 51 6.52 -9.06 0.77
C ALA A 51 6.03 -7.75 1.37
N VAL A 52 6.26 -7.58 2.67
CA VAL A 52 5.93 -6.37 3.40
C VAL A 52 7.07 -6.05 4.35
N GLU A 53 7.46 -4.78 4.41
CA GLU A 53 8.41 -4.30 5.41
C GLU A 53 7.77 -3.16 6.18
N LEU A 54 7.89 -3.21 7.51
CA LEU A 54 7.40 -2.15 8.39
C LEU A 54 8.56 -1.28 8.86
N ARG A 55 8.29 0.02 9.03
CA ARG A 55 9.22 0.95 9.65
C ARG A 55 8.42 1.86 10.58
N ASP A 56 8.85 1.95 11.83
CA ASP A 56 8.15 2.73 12.87
C ASP A 56 6.68 2.32 13.02
N GLY A 57 6.38 1.02 12.82
CA GLY A 57 5.03 0.51 12.92
C GLY A 57 4.15 0.79 11.71
N GLN A 58 4.71 1.40 10.67
CA GLN A 58 3.98 1.71 9.44
C GLN A 58 4.52 0.89 8.27
N ILE A 59 3.64 0.64 7.27
CA ILE A 59 4.04 -0.08 6.06
C ILE A 59 5.01 0.78 5.27
N TYR A 60 6.23 0.29 5.10
CA TYR A 60 7.29 0.99 4.38
C TYR A 60 7.55 0.42 3.00
N ARG A 61 7.39 -0.90 2.82
CA ARG A 61 7.48 -1.57 1.52
C ARG A 61 6.35 -2.56 1.38
N TRP A 62 5.78 -2.60 0.20
CA TRP A 62 4.70 -3.52 -0.13
C TRP A 62 4.90 -4.03 -1.54
N GLN A 63 4.85 -5.33 -1.74
CA GLN A 63 4.97 -5.93 -3.07
C GLN A 63 3.77 -6.82 -3.33
N GLU A 64 3.01 -6.48 -4.37
CA GLU A 64 1.87 -7.27 -4.79
C GLU A 64 2.35 -8.54 -5.50
N PRO A 65 1.60 -9.66 -5.40
CA PRO A 65 1.94 -10.86 -6.16
C PRO A 65 1.81 -10.60 -7.66
N PRO A 66 2.68 -11.23 -8.46
CA PRO A 66 2.65 -11.06 -9.92
C PRO A 66 1.39 -11.63 -10.56
#